data_a0677375e63f3f4d5d032ab30bc84454
#
_entry.id   a0677375e63f3f4d5d032ab30bc84454
#
_cell.length_a   1.000
_cell.length_b   1.000
_cell.length_c   1.000
_cell.angle_alpha   90.00
_cell.angle_beta   90.00
_cell.angle_gamma   90.00
#
_symmetry.space_group_name_H-M   'P 1'
#
loop_
_entity.id
_entity.type
_entity.pdbx_description
1 polymer ?
#
loop_
_entity_poly.entity_id
_entity_poly.type
_entity_poly.pdbx_seq_one_letter_code
_entity_poly.pdbx_strand_id
1 'polypeptide(L)'
;MQIHVYDHAQQVGQAAATLLAAQLISKPNSVLGLATGSTPIPTYHALISLYKAGVVDFSSASSFNLDEYVGLPAGHPCSYHSFMREQLFDHVNMPADHIHIPDGNAADPQTECARYDQAITAAGGIDMQVLGIGRNGHIGFNEPDDHFTCGCHVVNLTESTIQANRRFFDSEASVPRQAVSLGVGSILASRCILLLATGEDKAQAIHDTICGDITSRTPASILKTHPNVILLLDRAAAGML
;
A
#
# COMPACT_ATOMS: atom_id res chain seq x y z
N MET A 1 -0.31 12.88 13.59
CA MET A 1 -0.41 11.40 13.58
C MET A 1 -1.43 10.98 14.63
N GLN A 2 -2.42 10.16 14.26
CA GLN A 2 -3.43 9.58 15.16
C GLN A 2 -3.19 8.07 15.25
N ILE A 3 -3.32 7.48 16.43
CA ILE A 3 -3.06 6.05 16.64
C ILE A 3 -4.32 5.43 17.26
N HIS A 4 -4.82 4.38 16.60
CA HIS A 4 -5.97 3.60 17.07
C HIS A 4 -5.54 2.14 17.21
N VAL A 5 -5.79 1.56 18.38
CA VAL A 5 -5.42 0.17 18.69
C VAL A 5 -6.71 -0.66 18.86
N TYR A 6 -6.77 -1.76 18.15
CA TYR A 6 -7.89 -2.71 18.13
C TYR A 6 -7.47 -4.07 18.67
N ASP A 7 -8.43 -4.89 19.06
CA ASP A 7 -8.12 -6.20 19.63
C ASP A 7 -7.56 -7.18 18.59
N HIS A 8 -8.01 -7.09 17.32
CA HIS A 8 -7.70 -8.07 16.27
C HIS A 8 -7.55 -7.42 14.90
N ALA A 9 -6.78 -8.07 14.03
CA ALA A 9 -6.55 -7.66 12.64
C ALA A 9 -7.85 -7.41 11.85
N GLN A 10 -8.91 -8.17 12.11
CA GLN A 10 -10.20 -7.98 11.46
C GLN A 10 -10.80 -6.61 11.77
N GLN A 11 -10.67 -6.12 13.02
CA GLN A 11 -11.17 -4.80 13.42
C GLN A 11 -10.32 -3.68 12.78
N VAL A 12 -9.00 -3.87 12.63
CA VAL A 12 -8.12 -2.96 11.88
C VAL A 12 -8.63 -2.81 10.45
N GLY A 13 -8.92 -3.93 9.77
CA GLY A 13 -9.47 -3.93 8.42
C GLY A 13 -10.83 -3.24 8.33
N GLN A 14 -11.72 -3.50 9.29
CA GLN A 14 -13.05 -2.87 9.34
C GLN A 14 -12.96 -1.35 9.55
N ALA A 15 -12.06 -0.89 10.42
CA ALA A 15 -11.82 0.53 10.67
C ALA A 15 -11.26 1.23 9.42
N ALA A 16 -10.28 0.61 8.74
CA ALA A 16 -9.73 1.12 7.49
C ALA A 16 -10.81 1.20 6.38
N ALA A 17 -11.62 0.16 6.24
CA ALA A 17 -12.74 0.15 5.29
C ALA A 17 -13.76 1.26 5.58
N THR A 18 -14.05 1.52 6.86
CA THR A 18 -14.97 2.59 7.27
C THR A 18 -14.44 3.96 6.87
N LEU A 19 -13.13 4.22 7.05
CA LEU A 19 -12.51 5.49 6.63
C LEU A 19 -12.51 5.65 5.11
N LEU A 20 -12.17 4.59 4.36
CA LEU A 20 -12.21 4.60 2.90
C LEU A 20 -13.64 4.78 2.37
N ALA A 21 -14.62 4.13 2.99
CA ALA A 21 -16.03 4.31 2.66
C ALA A 21 -16.51 5.75 2.91
N ALA A 22 -16.15 6.32 4.06
CA ALA A 22 -16.47 7.72 4.36
C ALA A 22 -15.85 8.69 3.34
N GLN A 23 -14.60 8.41 2.91
CA GLN A 23 -13.93 9.17 1.86
C GLN A 23 -14.71 9.10 0.54
N LEU A 24 -15.10 7.89 0.10
CA LEU A 24 -15.86 7.68 -1.13
C LEU A 24 -17.25 8.33 -1.08
N ILE A 25 -17.93 8.27 0.06
CA ILE A 25 -19.25 8.91 0.25
C ILE A 25 -19.12 10.44 0.18
N SER A 26 -18.10 11.02 0.81
CA SER A 26 -17.91 12.46 0.85
C SER A 26 -17.35 13.03 -0.46
N LYS A 27 -16.55 12.25 -1.18
CA LYS A 27 -15.94 12.59 -2.47
C LYS A 27 -15.99 11.37 -3.40
N PRO A 28 -17.07 11.16 -4.18
CA PRO A 28 -17.23 9.98 -5.05
C PRO A 28 -16.10 9.80 -6.07
N ASN A 29 -15.51 10.88 -6.58
CA ASN A 29 -14.36 10.86 -7.49
C ASN A 29 -13.01 10.85 -6.76
N SER A 30 -12.94 10.19 -5.60
CA SER A 30 -11.69 10.06 -4.84
C SER A 30 -10.66 9.22 -5.59
N VAL A 31 -9.40 9.60 -5.41
CA VAL A 31 -8.24 8.85 -5.84
C VAL A 31 -7.69 8.09 -4.64
N LEU A 32 -7.77 6.76 -4.68
CA LEU A 32 -7.33 5.88 -3.61
C LEU A 32 -5.94 5.32 -3.90
N GLY A 33 -5.03 5.44 -2.95
CA GLY A 33 -3.77 4.72 -2.96
C GLY A 33 -3.95 3.36 -2.27
N LEU A 34 -3.64 2.27 -2.96
CA LEU A 34 -3.89 0.91 -2.46
C LEU A 34 -2.60 0.12 -2.32
N ALA A 35 -2.59 -0.80 -1.36
CA ALA A 35 -1.46 -1.67 -1.05
C ALA A 35 -1.81 -3.13 -1.28
N THR A 36 -0.81 -3.96 -1.56
CA THR A 36 -0.94 -5.41 -1.61
C THR A 36 -0.45 -6.07 -0.31
N GLY A 37 -0.47 -7.39 -0.27
CA GLY A 37 -0.06 -8.17 0.89
C GLY A 37 -1.23 -8.58 1.79
N SER A 38 -0.94 -9.30 2.87
CA SER A 38 -1.98 -9.90 3.72
C SER A 38 -2.70 -8.91 4.64
N THR A 39 -2.02 -7.83 5.05
CA THR A 39 -2.57 -6.85 6.02
C THR A 39 -3.82 -6.12 5.50
N PRO A 40 -3.90 -5.64 4.23
CA PRO A 40 -5.08 -4.93 3.75
C PRO A 40 -6.25 -5.85 3.31
N ILE A 41 -6.08 -7.17 3.22
CA ILE A 41 -7.14 -8.09 2.77
C ILE A 41 -8.45 -7.91 3.58
N PRO A 42 -8.43 -7.87 4.93
CA PRO A 42 -9.67 -7.63 5.71
C PRO A 42 -10.34 -6.30 5.37
N THR A 43 -9.56 -5.27 5.00
CA THR A 43 -10.08 -3.97 4.54
C THR A 43 -10.84 -4.13 3.22
N TYR A 44 -10.27 -4.83 2.26
CA TYR A 44 -10.90 -5.06 0.95
C TYR A 44 -12.19 -5.88 1.08
N HIS A 45 -12.19 -6.95 1.87
CA HIS A 45 -13.39 -7.74 2.14
C HIS A 45 -14.50 -6.91 2.81
N ALA A 46 -14.15 -6.02 3.74
CA ALA A 46 -15.10 -5.12 4.37
C ALA A 46 -15.66 -4.08 3.36
N LEU A 47 -14.83 -3.52 2.49
CA LEU A 47 -15.25 -2.61 1.41
C LEU A 47 -16.20 -3.30 0.43
N ILE A 48 -15.92 -4.54 0.03
CA ILE A 48 -16.80 -5.35 -0.83
C ILE A 48 -18.17 -5.55 -0.14
N SER A 49 -18.16 -5.81 1.16
CA SER A 49 -19.41 -5.96 1.94
C SER A 49 -20.21 -4.66 1.96
N LEU A 50 -19.56 -3.50 2.15
CA LEU A 50 -20.21 -2.19 2.10
C LEU A 50 -20.75 -1.86 0.69
N TYR A 51 -20.00 -2.21 -0.37
CA TYR A 51 -20.46 -2.08 -1.75
C TYR A 51 -21.70 -2.95 -2.01
N LYS A 52 -21.67 -4.23 -1.65
CA LYS A 52 -22.83 -5.15 -1.82
C LYS A 52 -24.05 -4.69 -1.03
N ALA A 53 -23.85 -4.01 0.10
CA ALA A 53 -24.92 -3.41 0.88
C ALA A 53 -25.44 -2.06 0.32
N GLY A 54 -24.85 -1.56 -0.78
CA GLY A 54 -25.23 -0.28 -1.39
C GLY A 54 -24.80 0.96 -0.60
N VAL A 55 -23.83 0.81 0.32
CA VAL A 55 -23.33 1.91 1.16
C VAL A 55 -22.28 2.74 0.43
N VAL A 56 -21.47 2.10 -0.43
CA VAL A 56 -20.41 2.77 -1.21
C VAL A 56 -20.53 2.43 -2.68
N ASP A 57 -20.11 3.35 -3.53
CA ASP A 57 -20.04 3.23 -4.98
C ASP A 57 -18.64 3.59 -5.46
N PHE A 58 -18.04 2.76 -6.31
CA PHE A 58 -16.70 2.95 -6.85
C PHE A 58 -16.70 3.46 -8.28
N SER A 59 -17.87 3.64 -8.91
CA SER A 59 -17.99 3.96 -10.35
C SER A 59 -17.31 5.25 -10.78
N SER A 60 -17.13 6.21 -9.85
CA SER A 60 -16.47 7.48 -10.13
C SER A 60 -15.06 7.58 -9.52
N ALA A 61 -14.68 6.61 -8.69
CA ALA A 61 -13.39 6.59 -8.01
C ALA A 61 -12.27 6.07 -8.91
N SER A 62 -11.04 6.44 -8.60
CA SER A 62 -9.83 5.89 -9.23
C SER A 62 -8.90 5.31 -8.17
N SER A 63 -8.03 4.39 -8.58
CA SER A 63 -7.04 3.80 -7.68
C SER A 63 -5.65 3.80 -8.28
N PHE A 64 -4.64 3.96 -7.42
CA PHE A 64 -3.22 3.78 -7.73
C PHE A 64 -2.60 2.82 -6.72
N ASN A 65 -2.03 1.71 -7.20
CA ASN A 65 -1.29 0.80 -6.34
C ASN A 65 0.13 1.31 -6.08
N LEU A 66 0.68 0.95 -4.92
CA LEU A 66 2.03 1.37 -4.51
C LEU A 66 3.13 0.83 -5.42
N ASP A 67 2.95 -0.38 -5.91
CA ASP A 67 4.04 -1.14 -6.52
C ASP A 67 3.55 -2.27 -7.42
N GLU A 68 4.47 -2.82 -8.22
CA GLU A 68 4.33 -4.07 -8.98
C GLU A 68 5.73 -4.67 -9.22
N TYR A 69 5.81 -5.97 -9.31
CA TYR A 69 7.03 -6.70 -9.68
C TYR A 69 7.44 -6.44 -11.13
N VAL A 70 8.75 -6.25 -11.35
CA VAL A 70 9.32 -6.19 -12.71
C VAL A 70 9.44 -7.61 -13.28
N GLY A 71 8.98 -7.78 -14.51
CA GLY A 71 9.11 -9.03 -15.27
C GLY A 71 7.99 -10.03 -15.06
N LEU A 72 6.95 -9.72 -14.25
CA LEU A 72 5.75 -10.55 -14.17
C LEU A 72 4.66 -10.02 -15.11
N PRO A 73 4.09 -10.88 -15.98
CA PRO A 73 2.89 -10.50 -16.74
C PRO A 73 1.73 -10.14 -15.79
N ALA A 74 0.91 -9.17 -16.16
CA ALA A 74 -0.24 -8.75 -15.34
C ALA A 74 -1.21 -9.89 -14.99
N GLY A 75 -1.35 -10.90 -15.88
CA GLY A 75 -2.16 -12.11 -15.63
C GLY A 75 -1.45 -13.20 -14.83
N HIS A 76 -0.20 -13.00 -14.39
CA HIS A 76 0.50 -13.98 -13.57
C HIS A 76 -0.15 -14.07 -12.19
N PRO A 77 -0.40 -15.27 -11.61
CA PRO A 77 -1.09 -15.39 -10.30
C PRO A 77 -0.44 -14.59 -9.16
N CYS A 78 0.89 -14.40 -9.22
CA CYS A 78 1.65 -13.67 -8.20
C CYS A 78 1.82 -12.17 -8.53
N SER A 79 1.29 -11.65 -9.65
CA SER A 79 1.32 -10.22 -9.93
C SER A 79 0.39 -9.46 -8.99
N TYR A 80 0.70 -8.21 -8.71
CA TYR A 80 -0.19 -7.37 -7.91
C TYR A 80 -1.46 -6.97 -8.68
N HIS A 81 -1.43 -6.98 -10.01
CA HIS A 81 -2.63 -6.93 -10.84
C HIS A 81 -3.60 -8.07 -10.51
N SER A 82 -3.13 -9.32 -10.53
CA SER A 82 -3.96 -10.49 -10.21
C SER A 82 -4.44 -10.45 -8.77
N PHE A 83 -3.56 -10.10 -7.83
CA PHE A 83 -3.90 -9.93 -6.42
C PHE A 83 -5.04 -8.93 -6.22
N MET A 84 -4.92 -7.73 -6.80
CA MET A 84 -5.91 -6.67 -6.61
C MET A 84 -7.25 -6.99 -7.28
N ARG A 85 -7.24 -7.66 -8.42
CA ARG A 85 -8.48 -8.16 -9.04
C ARG A 85 -9.18 -9.15 -8.13
N GLU A 86 -8.45 -10.17 -7.65
CA GLU A 86 -8.99 -11.20 -6.76
C GLU A 86 -9.51 -10.62 -5.45
N GLN A 87 -8.77 -9.69 -4.82
CA GLN A 87 -9.09 -9.21 -3.48
C GLN A 87 -10.09 -8.04 -3.47
N LEU A 88 -10.23 -7.28 -4.57
CA LEU A 88 -11.10 -6.09 -4.60
C LEU A 88 -11.80 -5.87 -5.95
N PHE A 89 -11.06 -5.68 -7.04
CA PHE A 89 -11.62 -5.05 -8.24
C PHE A 89 -12.67 -5.89 -8.96
N ASP A 90 -12.56 -7.23 -8.96
CA ASP A 90 -13.57 -8.11 -9.57
C ASP A 90 -14.88 -8.18 -8.75
N HIS A 91 -14.92 -7.52 -7.59
CA HIS A 91 -16.06 -7.56 -6.66
C HIS A 91 -16.77 -6.22 -6.47
N VAL A 92 -16.27 -5.14 -7.10
CA VAL A 92 -16.83 -3.79 -7.03
C VAL A 92 -16.97 -3.19 -8.43
N ASN A 93 -17.65 -2.05 -8.57
CA ASN A 93 -17.94 -1.44 -9.86
C ASN A 93 -16.93 -0.34 -10.28
N MET A 94 -15.67 -0.44 -9.86
CA MET A 94 -14.63 0.49 -10.33
C MET A 94 -14.37 0.23 -11.84
N PRO A 95 -14.43 1.25 -12.72
CA PRO A 95 -14.13 1.07 -14.13
C PRO A 95 -12.66 0.64 -14.33
N ALA A 96 -12.41 -0.23 -15.32
CA ALA A 96 -11.06 -0.77 -15.54
C ALA A 96 -10.02 0.31 -15.91
N ASP A 97 -10.43 1.38 -16.59
CA ASP A 97 -9.60 2.53 -16.95
C ASP A 97 -9.34 3.49 -15.78
N HIS A 98 -10.02 3.29 -14.66
CA HIS A 98 -9.77 3.99 -13.39
C HIS A 98 -8.83 3.23 -12.45
N ILE A 99 -8.42 2.01 -12.81
CA ILE A 99 -7.53 1.17 -12.01
C ILE A 99 -6.11 1.31 -12.55
N HIS A 100 -5.20 1.83 -11.74
CA HIS A 100 -3.81 2.04 -12.11
C HIS A 100 -2.89 1.21 -11.22
N ILE A 101 -2.09 0.36 -11.85
CA ILE A 101 -1.02 -0.43 -11.23
C ILE A 101 0.20 -0.23 -12.12
N PRO A 102 1.42 -0.09 -11.57
CA PRO A 102 2.62 0.07 -12.41
C PRO A 102 2.78 -1.08 -13.41
N ASP A 103 3.20 -0.78 -14.62
CA ASP A 103 3.49 -1.82 -15.63
C ASP A 103 4.86 -2.44 -15.37
N GLY A 104 4.89 -3.57 -14.68
CA GLY A 104 6.11 -4.34 -14.43
C GLY A 104 6.76 -4.93 -15.68
N ASN A 105 6.09 -4.91 -16.84
CA ASN A 105 6.60 -5.38 -18.13
C ASN A 105 6.93 -4.24 -19.10
N ALA A 106 6.93 -3.00 -18.65
CA ALA A 106 7.35 -1.88 -19.46
C ALA A 106 8.77 -2.11 -20.02
N ALA A 107 8.98 -1.76 -21.30
CA ALA A 107 10.27 -1.94 -21.96
C ALA A 107 11.41 -1.20 -21.22
N ASP A 108 11.10 -0.06 -20.59
CA ASP A 108 11.97 0.67 -19.70
C ASP A 108 11.22 1.00 -18.40
N PRO A 109 11.52 0.27 -17.30
CA PRO A 109 10.88 0.52 -16.01
C PRO A 109 11.11 1.92 -15.43
N GLN A 110 12.19 2.62 -15.80
CA GLN A 110 12.42 4.00 -15.36
C GLN A 110 11.47 4.99 -16.06
N THR A 111 11.21 4.78 -17.34
CA THR A 111 10.18 5.55 -18.07
C THR A 111 8.79 5.28 -17.49
N GLU A 112 8.51 4.05 -17.10
CA GLU A 112 7.25 3.71 -16.42
C GLU A 112 7.10 4.43 -15.08
N CYS A 113 8.16 4.51 -14.28
CA CYS A 113 8.15 5.27 -13.01
C CYS A 113 7.75 6.74 -13.27
N ALA A 114 8.36 7.39 -14.25
CA ALA A 114 8.06 8.78 -14.60
C ALA A 114 6.61 8.94 -15.08
N ARG A 115 6.12 8.01 -15.92
CA ARG A 115 4.74 7.99 -16.40
C ARG A 115 3.74 7.83 -15.23
N TYR A 116 4.08 6.96 -14.28
CA TYR A 116 3.21 6.65 -13.14
C TYR A 116 3.06 7.86 -12.20
N ASP A 117 4.16 8.54 -11.85
CA ASP A 117 4.14 9.78 -11.07
C ASP A 117 3.34 10.90 -11.80
N GLN A 118 3.49 11.00 -13.13
CA GLN A 118 2.70 11.94 -13.93
C GLN A 118 1.20 11.59 -13.92
N ALA A 119 0.84 10.30 -13.99
CA ALA A 119 -0.54 9.86 -13.95
C ALA A 119 -1.20 10.20 -12.61
N ILE A 120 -0.50 9.98 -11.47
CA ILE A 120 -0.97 10.38 -10.14
C ILE A 120 -1.19 11.90 -10.09
N THR A 121 -0.24 12.67 -10.62
CA THR A 121 -0.35 14.14 -10.66
C THR A 121 -1.52 14.59 -11.51
N ALA A 122 -1.72 14.00 -12.68
CA ALA A 122 -2.83 14.31 -13.59
C ALA A 122 -4.20 13.96 -12.99
N ALA A 123 -4.28 12.91 -12.16
CA ALA A 123 -5.47 12.54 -11.40
C ALA A 123 -5.77 13.52 -10.23
N GLY A 124 -4.89 14.49 -9.97
CA GLY A 124 -5.04 15.47 -8.88
C GLY A 124 -4.42 15.00 -7.55
N GLY A 125 -3.60 13.97 -7.56
CA GLY A 125 -2.95 13.36 -6.39
C GLY A 125 -3.87 12.40 -5.62
N ILE A 126 -3.29 11.63 -4.72
CA ILE A 126 -3.99 10.61 -3.93
C ILE A 126 -4.74 11.27 -2.75
N ASP A 127 -6.02 11.00 -2.61
CA ASP A 127 -6.84 11.50 -1.49
C ASP A 127 -6.58 10.70 -0.21
N MET A 128 -6.50 9.38 -0.30
CA MET A 128 -6.27 8.50 0.84
C MET A 128 -5.38 7.32 0.43
N GLN A 129 -4.19 7.25 1.02
CA GLN A 129 -3.19 6.20 0.76
C GLN A 129 -3.21 5.15 1.85
N VAL A 130 -3.49 3.92 1.49
CA VAL A 130 -3.32 2.75 2.36
C VAL A 130 -1.88 2.27 2.31
N LEU A 131 -1.27 2.05 3.46
CA LEU A 131 0.06 1.50 3.61
C LEU A 131 0.03 0.28 4.55
N GLY A 132 0.83 -0.73 4.25
CA GLY A 132 1.36 -1.67 5.22
C GLY A 132 2.73 -1.22 5.72
N ILE A 133 3.31 -1.98 6.66
CA ILE A 133 4.68 -1.78 7.13
C ILE A 133 5.44 -3.11 7.14
N GLY A 134 6.68 -3.08 6.67
CA GLY A 134 7.58 -4.21 6.78
C GLY A 134 8.15 -4.37 8.19
N ARG A 135 8.73 -5.55 8.51
CA ARG A 135 9.38 -5.82 9.81
C ARG A 135 10.55 -4.88 10.09
N ASN A 136 11.20 -4.39 9.04
CA ASN A 136 12.32 -3.44 9.09
C ASN A 136 11.90 -1.98 8.94
N GLY A 137 10.59 -1.69 8.97
CA GLY A 137 10.05 -0.35 8.85
C GLY A 137 9.88 0.17 7.42
N HIS A 138 10.03 -0.66 6.37
CA HIS A 138 9.77 -0.24 5.01
C HIS A 138 8.28 0.02 4.76
N ILE A 139 7.98 0.92 3.83
CA ILE A 139 6.65 1.23 3.30
C ILE A 139 6.68 1.17 1.76
N GLY A 140 5.73 0.44 1.13
CA GLY A 140 5.90 0.00 -0.26
C GLY A 140 7.17 -0.83 -0.35
N PHE A 141 7.99 -0.68 -1.39
CA PHE A 141 9.34 -1.24 -1.45
C PHE A 141 10.43 -0.22 -1.11
N ASN A 142 10.13 0.82 -0.30
CA ASN A 142 11.14 1.72 0.23
C ASN A 142 11.83 1.06 1.42
N GLU A 143 12.89 0.29 1.14
CA GLU A 143 13.69 -0.44 2.11
C GLU A 143 14.62 0.50 2.90
N PRO A 144 15.12 0.10 4.11
CA PRO A 144 16.16 0.82 4.83
C PRO A 144 17.38 1.11 3.95
N ASP A 145 17.75 2.40 3.80
CA ASP A 145 18.84 2.88 2.95
C ASP A 145 19.56 4.08 3.62
N ASP A 146 20.58 4.63 2.95
CA ASP A 146 21.29 5.84 3.39
C ASP A 146 20.50 7.12 3.09
N HIS A 147 19.50 7.06 2.21
CA HIS A 147 18.68 8.20 1.81
C HIS A 147 17.23 7.79 1.55
N PHE A 148 16.33 8.76 1.52
CA PHE A 148 14.96 8.58 1.08
C PHE A 148 14.86 8.80 -0.44
N THR A 149 14.22 7.88 -1.15
CA THR A 149 13.88 8.05 -2.56
C THR A 149 12.52 8.71 -2.70
N CYS A 150 12.45 9.86 -3.41
CA CYS A 150 11.22 10.67 -3.44
C CYS A 150 10.18 10.17 -4.45
N GLY A 151 10.55 10.08 -5.73
CA GLY A 151 9.62 9.68 -6.80
C GLY A 151 9.49 8.18 -6.96
N CYS A 152 8.59 7.77 -7.84
CA CYS A 152 8.50 6.38 -8.28
C CYS A 152 9.85 5.90 -8.82
N HIS A 153 10.27 4.70 -8.47
CA HIS A 153 11.59 4.18 -8.80
C HIS A 153 11.60 2.66 -8.94
N VAL A 154 12.62 2.16 -9.63
CA VAL A 154 12.90 0.73 -9.68
C VAL A 154 13.77 0.37 -8.47
N VAL A 155 13.32 -0.60 -7.70
CA VAL A 155 14.02 -1.10 -6.52
C VAL A 155 14.52 -2.52 -6.75
N ASN A 156 15.75 -2.82 -6.30
CA ASN A 156 16.21 -4.18 -6.15
C ASN A 156 15.70 -4.73 -4.82
N LEU A 157 14.96 -5.84 -4.87
CA LEU A 157 14.41 -6.45 -3.67
C LEU A 157 15.53 -7.02 -2.79
N THR A 158 15.43 -6.78 -1.49
CA THR A 158 16.37 -7.37 -0.53
C THR A 158 16.17 -8.88 -0.40
N GLU A 159 17.19 -9.60 0.00
CA GLU A 159 17.11 -11.04 0.21
C GLU A 159 16.00 -11.41 1.22
N SER A 160 15.83 -10.61 2.28
CA SER A 160 14.75 -10.79 3.26
C SER A 160 13.36 -10.65 2.62
N THR A 161 13.18 -9.69 1.70
CA THR A 161 11.92 -9.50 0.96
C THR A 161 11.67 -10.63 -0.02
N ILE A 162 12.70 -11.11 -0.73
CA ILE A 162 12.62 -12.29 -1.62
C ILE A 162 12.19 -13.52 -0.81
N GLN A 163 12.83 -13.79 0.32
CA GLN A 163 12.49 -14.91 1.19
C GLN A 163 11.07 -14.80 1.77
N ALA A 164 10.64 -13.62 2.18
CA ALA A 164 9.27 -13.39 2.67
C ALA A 164 8.21 -13.65 1.59
N ASN A 165 8.52 -13.33 0.32
CA ASN A 165 7.60 -13.48 -0.81
C ASN A 165 7.68 -14.88 -1.46
N ARG A 166 8.75 -15.66 -1.20
CA ARG A 166 8.93 -17.01 -1.77
C ARG A 166 7.70 -17.92 -1.60
N ARG A 167 6.97 -17.77 -0.51
CA ARG A 167 5.75 -18.56 -0.21
C ARG A 167 4.65 -18.45 -1.28
N PHE A 168 4.70 -17.43 -2.12
CA PHE A 168 3.73 -17.20 -3.19
C PHE A 168 4.20 -17.73 -4.55
N PHE A 169 5.45 -18.23 -4.66
CA PHE A 169 6.06 -18.68 -5.91
C PHE A 169 6.46 -20.15 -5.83
N ASP A 170 6.52 -20.81 -6.97
CA ASP A 170 6.89 -22.23 -7.07
C ASP A 170 8.33 -22.49 -6.58
N SER A 171 9.23 -21.54 -6.79
CA SER A 171 10.62 -21.60 -6.37
C SER A 171 11.17 -20.22 -6.03
N GLU A 172 12.28 -20.15 -5.29
CA GLU A 172 12.98 -18.90 -5.02
C GLU A 172 13.52 -18.24 -6.31
N ALA A 173 13.93 -19.03 -7.28
CA ALA A 173 14.41 -18.53 -8.58
C ALA A 173 13.30 -17.85 -9.39
N SER A 174 12.03 -18.17 -9.12
CA SER A 174 10.86 -17.57 -9.77
C SER A 174 10.43 -16.25 -9.12
N VAL A 175 10.96 -15.90 -7.94
CA VAL A 175 10.66 -14.63 -7.28
C VAL A 175 11.36 -13.50 -8.05
N PRO A 176 10.64 -12.46 -8.47
CA PRO A 176 11.25 -11.29 -9.12
C PRO A 176 12.32 -10.65 -8.24
N ARG A 177 13.34 -10.10 -8.87
CA ARG A 177 14.45 -9.43 -8.17
C ARG A 177 14.27 -7.93 -8.10
N GLN A 178 13.33 -7.37 -8.87
CA GLN A 178 13.05 -5.95 -8.95
C GLN A 178 11.55 -5.67 -8.87
N ALA A 179 11.22 -4.46 -8.44
CA ALA A 179 9.87 -3.93 -8.48
C ALA A 179 9.90 -2.45 -8.89
N VAL A 180 8.81 -1.96 -9.47
CA VAL A 180 8.49 -0.54 -9.57
C VAL A 180 7.74 -0.18 -8.30
N SER A 181 8.14 0.87 -7.59
CA SER A 181 7.52 1.30 -6.35
C SER A 181 7.41 2.82 -6.24
N LEU A 182 6.31 3.31 -5.70
CA LEU A 182 6.21 4.71 -5.30
C LEU A 182 7.26 5.03 -4.22
N GLY A 183 7.98 6.12 -4.41
CA GLY A 183 8.90 6.63 -3.41
C GLY A 183 8.20 7.34 -2.25
N VAL A 184 8.94 7.61 -1.19
CA VAL A 184 8.37 8.24 0.01
C VAL A 184 7.79 9.63 -0.27
N GLY A 185 8.34 10.39 -1.21
CA GLY A 185 7.81 11.71 -1.59
C GLY A 185 6.44 11.60 -2.25
N SER A 186 6.24 10.63 -3.18
CA SER A 186 4.94 10.36 -3.80
C SER A 186 3.92 9.91 -2.75
N ILE A 187 4.34 9.08 -1.77
CA ILE A 187 3.50 8.68 -0.63
C ILE A 187 3.11 9.89 0.23
N LEU A 188 4.07 10.74 0.60
CA LEU A 188 3.84 11.93 1.43
C LEU A 188 3.02 13.02 0.72
N ALA A 189 2.92 12.98 -0.61
CA ALA A 189 2.06 13.89 -1.36
C ALA A 189 0.56 13.55 -1.26
N SER A 190 0.20 12.40 -0.67
CA SER A 190 -1.19 12.01 -0.43
C SER A 190 -1.84 12.94 0.61
N ARG A 191 -3.16 13.16 0.54
CA ARG A 191 -3.86 14.05 1.49
C ARG A 191 -4.06 13.43 2.86
N CYS A 192 -4.22 12.11 2.90
CA CYS A 192 -4.35 11.32 4.12
C CYS A 192 -3.62 9.98 3.93
N ILE A 193 -2.95 9.51 4.96
CA ILE A 193 -2.26 8.22 4.96
C ILE A 193 -2.85 7.33 6.05
N LEU A 194 -3.27 6.12 5.67
CA LEU A 194 -3.70 5.05 6.57
C LEU A 194 -2.59 4.00 6.64
N LEU A 195 -1.85 3.94 7.74
CA LEU A 195 -0.87 2.88 7.99
C LEU A 195 -1.53 1.76 8.78
N LEU A 196 -1.56 0.57 8.20
CA LEU A 196 -2.12 -0.64 8.81
C LEU A 196 -1.00 -1.55 9.29
N ALA A 197 -1.05 -1.98 10.55
CA ALA A 197 -0.11 -2.99 11.04
C ALA A 197 -0.81 -3.98 11.97
N THR A 198 -0.55 -5.25 11.75
CA THR A 198 -1.13 -6.36 12.53
C THR A 198 -0.08 -7.44 12.78
N GLY A 199 -0.11 -8.01 13.99
CA GLY A 199 0.80 -9.07 14.40
C GLY A 199 2.04 -8.54 15.15
N GLU A 200 2.54 -9.38 16.05
CA GLU A 200 3.68 -9.08 16.94
C GLU A 200 4.97 -8.79 16.15
N ASP A 201 5.11 -9.40 14.97
CA ASP A 201 6.28 -9.20 14.11
C ASP A 201 6.39 -7.77 13.54
N LYS A 202 5.38 -6.91 13.76
CA LYS A 202 5.38 -5.48 13.41
C LYS A 202 5.66 -4.56 14.59
N ALA A 203 5.66 -5.06 15.82
CA ALA A 203 5.73 -4.23 17.03
C ALA A 203 7.00 -3.36 17.08
N GLN A 204 8.17 -3.92 16.74
CA GLN A 204 9.42 -3.16 16.71
C GLN A 204 9.40 -2.07 15.64
N ALA A 205 8.96 -2.39 14.42
CA ALA A 205 8.87 -1.42 13.33
C ALA A 205 7.89 -0.26 13.65
N ILE A 206 6.77 -0.57 14.30
CA ILE A 206 5.81 0.44 14.77
C ILE A 206 6.42 1.31 15.88
N HIS A 207 7.10 0.70 16.87
CA HIS A 207 7.82 1.45 17.91
C HIS A 207 8.85 2.40 17.29
N ASP A 208 9.70 1.92 16.40
CA ASP A 208 10.75 2.74 15.77
C ASP A 208 10.17 3.84 14.89
N THR A 209 9.04 3.56 14.22
CA THR A 209 8.31 4.56 13.42
C THR A 209 7.78 5.70 14.27
N ILE A 210 7.24 5.41 15.46
CA ILE A 210 6.55 6.38 16.31
C ILE A 210 7.52 7.07 17.27
N CYS A 211 8.32 6.26 17.99
CA CYS A 211 9.17 6.70 19.10
C CYS A 211 10.61 6.98 18.68
N GLY A 212 11.13 6.35 17.61
CA GLY A 212 12.49 6.54 17.12
C GLY A 212 12.68 7.87 16.37
N ASP A 213 13.89 8.14 15.92
CA ASP A 213 14.22 9.32 15.10
C ASP A 213 13.68 9.16 13.67
N ILE A 214 13.51 10.28 12.95
CA ILE A 214 13.23 10.25 11.51
C ILE A 214 14.51 9.89 10.77
N THR A 215 14.51 8.72 10.15
CA THR A 215 15.69 8.20 9.45
C THR A 215 15.29 7.32 8.27
N SER A 216 16.08 7.34 7.20
CA SER A 216 15.93 6.44 6.07
C SER A 216 16.22 4.97 6.43
N ARG A 217 16.82 4.70 7.57
CA ARG A 217 17.01 3.34 8.11
C ARG A 217 15.72 2.75 8.69
N THR A 218 14.73 3.60 8.98
CA THR A 218 13.35 3.20 9.31
C THR A 218 12.43 4.03 8.41
N PRO A 219 12.21 3.62 7.16
CA PRO A 219 11.53 4.47 6.16
C PRO A 219 10.16 4.99 6.60
N ALA A 220 9.36 4.18 7.32
CA ALA A 220 8.07 4.62 7.85
C ALA A 220 8.18 5.78 8.84
N SER A 221 9.35 6.03 9.45
CA SER A 221 9.56 7.13 10.40
C SER A 221 9.32 8.50 9.77
N ILE A 222 9.48 8.64 8.44
CA ILE A 222 9.22 9.88 7.70
C ILE A 222 7.75 10.31 7.77
N LEU A 223 6.83 9.37 8.01
CA LEU A 223 5.41 9.65 8.15
C LEU A 223 5.09 10.62 9.29
N LYS A 224 6.01 10.78 10.27
CA LYS A 224 5.90 11.81 11.32
C LYS A 224 5.89 13.23 10.77
N THR A 225 6.41 13.46 9.58
CA THR A 225 6.41 14.79 8.93
C THR A 225 5.09 15.10 8.23
N HIS A 226 4.25 14.09 7.99
CA HIS A 226 2.99 14.27 7.27
C HIS A 226 1.88 14.76 8.24
N PRO A 227 1.07 15.78 7.85
CA PRO A 227 0.08 16.38 8.74
C PRO A 227 -1.09 15.45 9.08
N ASN A 228 -1.42 14.51 8.22
CA ASN A 228 -2.63 13.67 8.32
C ASN A 228 -2.30 12.17 8.15
N VAL A 229 -1.80 11.54 9.21
CA VAL A 229 -1.51 10.10 9.27
C VAL A 229 -2.35 9.45 10.35
N ILE A 230 -3.01 8.37 9.99
CA ILE A 230 -3.79 7.53 10.90
C ILE A 230 -3.16 6.13 10.91
N LEU A 231 -2.72 5.69 12.07
CA LEU A 231 -2.22 4.33 12.32
C LEU A 231 -3.36 3.49 12.88
N LEU A 232 -3.65 2.39 12.22
CA LEU A 232 -4.62 1.40 12.66
C LEU A 232 -3.86 0.11 12.99
N LEU A 233 -3.75 -0.19 14.27
CA LEU A 233 -2.90 -1.25 14.81
C LEU A 233 -3.76 -2.28 15.52
N ASP A 234 -3.37 -3.56 15.49
CA ASP A 234 -3.87 -4.49 16.49
C ASP A 234 -3.01 -4.44 17.77
N ARG A 235 -3.48 -5.06 18.87
CA ARG A 235 -2.75 -5.08 20.15
C ARG A 235 -1.35 -5.68 20.01
N ALA A 236 -1.19 -6.67 19.13
CA ALA A 236 0.08 -7.35 18.95
C ALA A 236 1.10 -6.41 18.26
N ALA A 237 0.69 -5.68 17.21
CA ALA A 237 1.53 -4.68 16.56
C ALA A 237 1.82 -3.46 17.46
N ALA A 238 0.92 -3.13 18.39
CA ALA A 238 1.08 -2.04 19.36
C ALA A 238 1.81 -2.46 20.64
N GLY A 239 2.25 -3.70 20.76
CA GLY A 239 2.76 -4.29 22.01
C GLY A 239 4.03 -3.65 22.59
N MET A 240 4.68 -2.74 21.85
CA MET A 240 5.88 -2.00 22.28
C MET A 240 5.64 -0.48 22.43
N LEU A 241 4.39 -0.01 22.31
CA LEU A 241 4.00 1.39 22.51
C LEU A 241 3.71 1.74 23.97
#